data_c3472fdfe063aab9fd0370ea6e8b6413
#
_entry.id   c3472fdfe063aab9fd0370ea6e8b6413
#
_cell.length_a   1.000
_cell.length_b   1.000
_cell.length_c   1.000
_cell.angle_alpha   90.00
_cell.angle_beta   90.00
_cell.angle_gamma   90.00
#
_symmetry.space_group_name_H-M   'P 1'
#
loop_
_entity.id
_entity.type
_entity.pdbx_description
1 polymer ?
#
loop_
_entity_poly.entity_id
_entity_poly.type
_entity_poly.pdbx_seq_one_letter_code
_entity_poly.pdbx_strand_id
1 'polypeptide(L)'
;MARFDVGRLAFIPFAVLLIVGNLLKLRTSGVDPTTASGVLQLSAQLLILCFYGLLVGVYLMRQAAAATTTSRLVRLVAIAATWLPLTLPLLGTRATDLALVTASNTLVLVGLGWSLWSLRTLGTSFSIVPQARKVVTAGPYR
;
A
#
# COMPACT_ATOMS: atom_id res chain seq x y z
N MET A 1 19.58 23.11 5.74
CA MET A 1 19.97 21.89 5.00
C MET A 1 18.77 20.93 4.97
N ALA A 2 18.18 20.69 3.81
CA ALA A 2 17.10 19.72 3.67
C ALA A 2 17.67 18.32 3.96
N ARG A 3 17.27 17.72 5.08
CA ARG A 3 17.63 16.33 5.39
C ARG A 3 17.00 15.43 4.32
N PHE A 4 17.83 14.84 3.49
CA PHE A 4 17.42 13.85 2.48
C PHE A 4 16.65 12.73 3.16
N ASP A 5 15.35 12.61 2.85
CA ASP A 5 14.52 11.52 3.39
C ASP A 5 14.75 10.26 2.55
N VAL A 6 15.75 9.45 2.97
CA VAL A 6 16.13 8.19 2.32
C VAL A 6 14.92 7.25 2.15
N GLY A 7 13.98 7.28 3.11
CA GLY A 7 12.75 6.48 3.02
C GLY A 7 11.87 6.88 1.84
N ARG A 8 11.77 8.18 1.55
CA ARG A 8 11.01 8.69 0.40
C ARG A 8 11.67 8.29 -0.92
N LEU A 9 13.00 8.43 -0.99
CA LEU A 9 13.78 8.11 -2.18
C LEU A 9 13.72 6.62 -2.54
N ALA A 10 13.69 5.74 -1.55
CA ALA A 10 13.62 4.29 -1.77
C ALA A 10 12.19 3.81 -2.03
N PHE A 11 11.19 4.36 -1.30
CA PHE A 11 9.82 3.87 -1.36
C PHE A 11 9.11 4.24 -2.66
N ILE A 12 9.29 5.47 -3.18
CA ILE A 12 8.57 5.90 -4.39
C ILE A 12 8.94 5.04 -5.61
N PRO A 13 10.23 4.82 -5.97
CA PRO A 13 10.58 3.93 -7.06
C PRO A 13 10.07 2.50 -6.89
N PHE A 14 10.10 1.98 -5.66
CA PHE A 14 9.55 0.67 -5.34
C PHE A 14 8.04 0.59 -5.58
N ALA A 15 7.28 1.58 -5.10
CA ALA A 15 5.84 1.63 -5.32
C ALA A 15 5.48 1.77 -6.80
N VAL A 16 6.23 2.58 -7.56
CA VAL A 16 6.08 2.70 -9.01
C VAL A 16 6.34 1.36 -9.70
N LEU A 17 7.39 0.64 -9.31
CA LEU A 17 7.68 -0.70 -9.83
C LEU A 17 6.52 -1.68 -9.56
N LEU A 18 5.92 -1.63 -8.37
CA LEU A 18 4.75 -2.45 -8.04
C LEU A 18 3.53 -2.08 -8.90
N ILE A 19 3.29 -0.79 -9.12
CA ILE A 19 2.20 -0.31 -9.99
C ILE A 19 2.42 -0.83 -11.42
N VAL A 20 3.60 -0.62 -11.98
CA VAL A 20 3.94 -1.07 -13.35
C VAL A 20 3.82 -2.59 -13.46
N GLY A 21 4.37 -3.35 -12.50
CA GLY A 21 4.28 -4.81 -12.47
C GLY A 21 2.83 -5.31 -12.42
N ASN A 22 1.97 -4.67 -11.61
CA ASN A 22 0.55 -5.02 -11.55
C ASN A 22 -0.21 -4.63 -12.83
N LEU A 23 0.12 -3.52 -13.49
CA LEU A 23 -0.44 -3.14 -14.79
C LEU A 23 -0.03 -4.13 -15.89
N LEU A 24 1.24 -4.55 -15.92
CA LEU A 24 1.71 -5.58 -16.84
C LEU A 24 1.00 -6.91 -16.61
N LYS A 25 0.88 -7.34 -15.34
CA LYS A 25 0.12 -8.54 -14.96
C LYS A 25 -1.34 -8.45 -15.40
N LEU A 26 -1.98 -7.29 -15.27
CA LEU A 26 -3.34 -7.07 -15.76
C LEU A 26 -3.43 -7.22 -17.27
N ARG A 27 -2.49 -6.61 -18.02
CA ARG A 27 -2.45 -6.67 -19.49
C ARG A 27 -2.24 -8.09 -20.02
N THR A 28 -1.40 -8.88 -19.35
CA THR A 28 -1.07 -10.25 -19.78
C THR A 28 -2.05 -11.31 -19.30
N SER A 29 -2.99 -10.92 -18.44
CA SER A 29 -3.81 -11.86 -17.69
C SER A 29 -4.95 -12.51 -18.49
N GLY A 30 -5.34 -11.96 -19.64
CA GLY A 30 -6.45 -12.50 -20.43
C GLY A 30 -7.80 -12.55 -19.69
N VAL A 31 -8.01 -11.68 -18.68
CA VAL A 31 -9.28 -11.65 -17.94
C VAL A 31 -10.40 -11.18 -18.85
N ASP A 32 -11.42 -12.01 -18.97
CA ASP A 32 -12.62 -11.66 -19.74
C ASP A 32 -13.55 -10.76 -18.90
N PRO A 33 -13.71 -9.48 -19.28
CA PRO A 33 -14.55 -8.53 -18.55
C PRO A 33 -16.05 -8.82 -18.66
N THR A 34 -16.47 -9.77 -19.50
CA THR A 34 -17.88 -10.12 -19.68
C THR A 34 -18.36 -11.14 -18.66
N THR A 35 -17.45 -11.82 -17.96
CA THR A 35 -17.78 -12.81 -16.93
C THR A 35 -17.82 -12.17 -15.54
N ALA A 36 -18.70 -12.67 -14.65
CA ALA A 36 -18.78 -12.21 -13.26
C ALA A 36 -17.44 -12.33 -12.52
N SER A 37 -16.74 -13.46 -12.72
CA SER A 37 -15.41 -13.67 -12.15
C SER A 37 -14.37 -12.71 -12.71
N GLY A 38 -14.44 -12.39 -14.00
CA GLY A 38 -13.55 -11.43 -14.63
C GLY A 38 -13.76 -10.01 -14.11
N VAL A 39 -15.01 -9.56 -13.97
CA VAL A 39 -15.33 -8.25 -13.37
C VAL A 39 -14.79 -8.15 -11.94
N LEU A 40 -14.99 -9.20 -11.12
CA LEU A 40 -14.47 -9.22 -9.75
C LEU A 40 -12.93 -9.21 -9.70
N GLN A 41 -12.25 -9.92 -10.60
CA GLN A 41 -10.79 -9.90 -10.69
C GLN A 41 -10.27 -8.53 -11.12
N LEU A 42 -10.93 -7.87 -12.07
CA LEU A 42 -10.58 -6.50 -12.49
C LEU A 42 -10.78 -5.51 -11.34
N SER A 43 -11.90 -5.63 -10.61
CA SER A 43 -12.14 -4.75 -9.44
C SER A 43 -11.07 -4.92 -8.36
N ALA A 44 -10.66 -6.17 -8.05
CA ALA A 44 -9.56 -6.43 -7.13
C ALA A 44 -8.25 -5.79 -7.59
N GLN A 45 -7.94 -5.90 -8.87
CA GLN A 45 -6.71 -5.32 -9.41
C GLN A 45 -6.73 -3.79 -9.36
N LEU A 46 -7.87 -3.17 -9.66
CA LEU A 46 -8.04 -1.72 -9.54
C LEU A 46 -7.88 -1.25 -8.08
N LEU A 47 -8.44 -1.99 -7.12
CA LEU A 47 -8.29 -1.68 -5.71
C LEU A 47 -6.82 -1.72 -5.25
N ILE A 48 -6.05 -2.72 -5.70
CA ILE A 48 -4.61 -2.82 -5.44
C ILE A 48 -3.87 -1.62 -6.02
N LEU A 49 -4.16 -1.24 -7.26
CA LEU A 49 -3.56 -0.08 -7.91
C LEU A 49 -3.91 1.23 -7.19
N CYS A 50 -5.18 1.40 -6.79
CA CYS A 50 -5.62 2.54 -5.98
C CYS A 50 -4.87 2.61 -4.64
N PHE A 51 -4.68 1.47 -3.98
CA PHE A 51 -3.93 1.41 -2.72
C PHE A 51 -2.47 1.84 -2.90
N TYR A 52 -1.78 1.37 -3.94
CA TYR A 52 -0.40 1.82 -4.22
C TYR A 52 -0.34 3.32 -4.58
N GLY A 53 -1.28 3.80 -5.38
CA GLY A 53 -1.38 5.23 -5.70
C GLY A 53 -1.59 6.08 -4.45
N LEU A 54 -2.44 5.62 -3.55
CA LEU A 54 -2.68 6.28 -2.26
C LEU A 54 -1.43 6.30 -1.39
N LEU A 55 -0.69 5.19 -1.30
CA LEU A 55 0.57 5.14 -0.58
C LEU A 55 1.60 6.12 -1.14
N VAL A 56 1.73 6.21 -2.47
CA VAL A 56 2.60 7.19 -3.13
C VAL A 56 2.16 8.61 -2.78
N GLY A 57 0.86 8.92 -2.86
CA GLY A 57 0.31 10.23 -2.51
C GLY A 57 0.65 10.63 -1.07
N VAL A 58 0.43 9.72 -0.11
CA VAL A 58 0.76 9.95 1.30
C VAL A 58 2.26 10.18 1.50
N TYR A 59 3.10 9.43 0.80
CA TYR A 59 4.55 9.62 0.87
C TYR A 59 5.02 10.95 0.29
N LEU A 60 4.37 11.43 -0.76
CA LEU A 60 4.66 12.75 -1.34
C LEU A 60 4.28 13.89 -0.39
N MET A 61 3.14 13.75 0.30
CA MET A 61 2.62 14.77 1.23
C MET A 61 3.26 14.71 2.62
N ARG A 62 4.08 13.70 2.89
CA ARG A 62 4.69 13.43 4.19
C ARG A 62 5.62 14.57 4.64
N GLN A 63 5.47 15.02 5.88
CA GLN A 63 6.37 16.00 6.50
C GLN A 63 7.71 15.36 6.92
N ALA A 64 8.76 16.20 7.04
CA ALA A 64 10.05 15.78 7.57
C ALA A 64 9.91 15.26 9.02
N ALA A 65 10.68 14.23 9.36
CA ALA A 65 10.68 13.67 10.70
C ALA A 65 11.45 14.57 11.69
N ALA A 66 10.90 14.74 12.89
CA ALA A 66 11.58 15.43 13.98
C ALA A 66 12.76 14.61 14.53
N ALA A 67 12.58 13.28 14.66
CA ALA A 67 13.62 12.35 15.06
C ALA A 67 13.43 11.00 14.36
N THR A 68 14.52 10.30 14.09
CA THR A 68 14.52 8.96 13.48
C THR A 68 15.30 7.99 14.35
N THR A 69 14.86 6.71 14.37
CA THR A 69 15.64 5.68 15.06
C THR A 69 17.05 5.54 14.46
N THR A 70 18.05 5.39 15.32
CA THR A 70 19.44 5.17 14.92
C THR A 70 19.73 3.69 14.60
N SER A 71 18.91 2.77 15.13
CA SER A 71 19.09 1.33 14.92
C SER A 71 18.82 0.93 13.46
N ARG A 72 19.84 0.39 12.79
CA ARG A 72 19.76 -0.13 11.42
C ARG A 72 18.85 -1.35 11.34
N LEU A 73 18.90 -2.24 12.32
CA LEU A 73 18.10 -3.45 12.37
C LEU A 73 16.60 -3.12 12.43
N VAL A 74 16.19 -2.19 13.29
CA VAL A 74 14.80 -1.75 13.42
C VAL A 74 14.29 -1.15 12.10
N ARG A 75 15.12 -0.38 11.40
CA ARG A 75 14.78 0.15 10.08
C ARG A 75 14.60 -0.94 9.03
N LEU A 76 15.52 -1.90 8.97
CA LEU A 76 15.45 -3.03 8.02
C LEU A 76 14.22 -3.88 8.27
N VAL A 77 13.92 -4.23 9.52
CA VAL A 77 12.74 -5.00 9.89
C VAL A 77 11.45 -4.24 9.50
N ALA A 78 11.37 -2.95 9.79
CA ALA A 78 10.21 -2.13 9.44
C ALA A 78 10.01 -2.05 7.92
N ILE A 79 11.09 -1.89 7.15
CA ILE A 79 11.04 -1.87 5.68
C ILE A 79 10.60 -3.24 5.16
N ALA A 80 11.23 -4.32 5.59
CA ALA A 80 10.91 -5.67 5.15
C ALA A 80 9.47 -6.05 5.49
N ALA A 81 9.02 -5.79 6.71
CA ALA A 81 7.66 -6.08 7.15
C ALA A 81 6.60 -5.30 6.34
N THR A 82 6.95 -4.13 5.81
CA THR A 82 6.03 -3.35 4.97
C THR A 82 6.11 -3.75 3.50
N TRP A 83 7.30 -3.97 2.97
CA TRP A 83 7.50 -4.19 1.53
C TRP A 83 7.16 -5.61 1.10
N LEU A 84 7.48 -6.63 1.93
CA LEU A 84 7.18 -8.01 1.61
C LEU A 84 5.68 -8.26 1.33
N PRO A 85 4.74 -7.85 2.18
CA PRO A 85 3.32 -8.00 1.88
C PRO A 85 2.87 -7.27 0.61
N LEU A 86 3.46 -6.11 0.30
CA LEU A 86 3.13 -5.34 -0.90
C LEU A 86 3.52 -6.05 -2.20
N THR A 87 4.48 -6.99 -2.17
CA THR A 87 4.86 -7.79 -3.35
C THR A 87 3.94 -8.98 -3.60
N LEU A 88 3.18 -9.42 -2.61
CA LEU A 88 2.32 -10.61 -2.72
C LEU A 88 1.34 -10.57 -3.91
N PRO A 89 0.69 -9.44 -4.25
CA PRO A 89 -0.20 -9.38 -5.42
C PRO A 89 0.51 -9.67 -6.76
N LEU A 90 1.82 -9.41 -6.85
CA LEU A 90 2.61 -9.76 -8.04
C LEU A 90 2.91 -11.25 -8.13
N LEU A 91 3.21 -11.87 -6.98
CA LEU A 91 3.66 -13.26 -6.89
C LEU A 91 2.49 -14.26 -6.86
N GLY A 92 1.34 -13.83 -6.35
CA GLY A 92 0.16 -14.69 -6.19
C GLY A 92 -0.43 -15.16 -7.52
N THR A 93 -0.89 -16.40 -7.55
CA THR A 93 -1.75 -16.94 -8.62
C THR A 93 -3.18 -16.42 -8.45
N ARG A 94 -3.94 -16.41 -9.55
CA ARG A 94 -5.34 -15.98 -9.48
C ARG A 94 -6.22 -17.11 -8.99
N ALA A 95 -7.06 -16.80 -8.02
CA ALA A 95 -8.15 -17.68 -7.66
C ALA A 95 -9.21 -17.69 -8.79
N THR A 96 -9.70 -18.87 -9.14
CA THR A 96 -10.77 -19.04 -10.12
C THR A 96 -12.13 -19.22 -9.45
N ASP A 97 -12.14 -19.58 -8.17
CA ASP A 97 -13.34 -19.75 -7.37
C ASP A 97 -14.00 -18.38 -7.08
N LEU A 98 -15.24 -18.25 -7.54
CA LEU A 98 -16.03 -17.01 -7.41
C LEU A 98 -16.23 -16.61 -5.94
N ALA A 99 -16.47 -17.57 -5.05
CA ALA A 99 -16.68 -17.30 -3.63
C ALA A 99 -15.41 -16.76 -2.97
N LEU A 100 -14.24 -17.35 -3.27
CA LEU A 100 -12.95 -16.91 -2.77
C LEU A 100 -12.60 -15.52 -3.30
N VAL A 101 -12.84 -15.25 -4.59
CA VAL A 101 -12.56 -13.93 -5.19
C VAL A 101 -13.47 -12.87 -4.57
N THR A 102 -14.75 -13.17 -4.37
CA THR A 102 -15.70 -12.23 -3.74
C THR A 102 -15.32 -11.95 -2.28
N ALA A 103 -15.01 -12.98 -1.50
CA ALA A 103 -14.59 -12.82 -0.11
C ALA A 103 -13.28 -11.99 -0.01
N SER A 104 -12.30 -12.28 -0.88
CA SER A 104 -11.05 -11.53 -0.93
C SER A 104 -11.27 -10.07 -1.29
N ASN A 105 -12.11 -9.77 -2.29
CA ASN A 105 -12.43 -8.40 -2.67
C ASN A 105 -13.13 -7.64 -1.55
N THR A 106 -14.06 -8.28 -0.86
CA THR A 106 -14.74 -7.66 0.29
C THR A 106 -13.75 -7.31 1.40
N LEU A 107 -12.83 -8.23 1.72
CA LEU A 107 -11.78 -7.98 2.71
C LEU A 107 -10.86 -6.82 2.29
N VAL A 108 -10.46 -6.80 1.02
CA VAL A 108 -9.62 -5.71 0.47
C VAL A 108 -10.36 -4.38 0.52
N LEU A 109 -11.64 -4.33 0.16
CA LEU A 109 -12.45 -3.10 0.24
C LEU A 109 -12.57 -2.58 1.67
N VAL A 110 -12.88 -3.46 2.63
CA VAL A 110 -12.96 -3.09 4.05
C VAL A 110 -11.61 -2.58 4.55
N GLY A 111 -10.52 -3.31 4.25
CA GLY A 111 -9.16 -2.93 4.62
C GLY A 111 -8.73 -1.61 3.99
N LEU A 112 -9.08 -1.38 2.72
CA LEU A 112 -8.79 -0.13 2.01
C LEU A 112 -9.57 1.04 2.61
N GLY A 113 -10.86 0.85 2.91
CA GLY A 113 -11.69 1.86 3.58
C GLY A 113 -11.13 2.24 4.95
N TRP A 114 -10.73 1.24 5.75
CA TRP A 114 -10.08 1.45 7.04
C TRP A 114 -8.74 2.18 6.91
N SER A 115 -7.94 1.79 5.92
CA SER A 115 -6.66 2.44 5.63
C SER A 115 -6.84 3.90 5.22
N LEU A 116 -7.82 4.19 4.36
CA LEU A 116 -8.16 5.55 3.95
C LEU A 116 -8.58 6.42 5.13
N TRP A 117 -9.44 5.88 5.99
CA TRP A 117 -9.85 6.58 7.21
C TRP A 117 -8.67 6.85 8.14
N SER A 118 -7.83 5.84 8.38
CA SER A 118 -6.61 5.97 9.18
C SER A 118 -5.64 7.00 8.61
N LEU A 119 -5.40 6.97 7.30
CA LEU A 119 -4.50 7.91 6.62
C LEU A 119 -5.04 9.34 6.64
N ARG A 120 -6.37 9.50 6.46
CA ARG A 120 -7.01 10.81 6.58
C ARG A 120 -6.86 11.38 7.99
N THR A 121 -6.95 10.54 9.02
CA THR A 121 -6.79 10.96 10.41
C THR A 121 -5.34 11.27 10.76
N LEU A 122 -4.39 10.45 10.30
CA LEU A 122 -2.95 10.69 10.47
C LEU A 122 -2.45 11.90 9.67
N GLY A 123 -3.06 12.17 8.52
CA GLY A 123 -2.64 13.25 7.64
C GLY A 123 -1.15 13.16 7.30
N THR A 124 -0.40 14.22 7.58
CA THR A 124 1.04 14.31 7.30
C THR A 124 1.94 13.58 8.32
N SER A 125 1.34 12.99 9.37
CA SER A 125 2.08 12.29 10.44
C SER A 125 2.41 10.82 10.11
N PHE A 126 2.02 10.31 8.95
CA PHE A 126 2.27 8.94 8.53
C PHE A 126 3.77 8.63 8.33
N SER A 127 4.23 7.47 8.80
CA SER A 127 5.59 6.97 8.57
C SER A 127 5.67 5.44 8.66
N ILE A 128 6.37 4.80 7.73
CA ILE A 128 6.70 3.36 7.78
C ILE A 128 7.91 3.11 8.70
N VAL A 129 8.89 4.01 8.67
CA VAL A 129 10.06 3.90 9.54
C VAL A 129 9.74 4.55 10.90
N PRO A 130 10.12 3.91 12.03
CA PRO A 130 9.92 4.50 13.35
C PRO A 130 10.52 5.90 13.46
N GLN A 131 9.67 6.89 13.65
CA GLN A 131 10.04 8.32 13.71
C GLN A 131 9.16 9.04 14.72
N ALA A 132 9.76 9.92 15.52
CA ALA A 132 8.98 10.79 16.39
C ALA A 132 8.24 11.84 15.55
N ARG A 133 6.92 11.86 15.67
CA ARG A 133 6.02 12.82 15.03
C ARG A 133 4.96 13.27 16.03
N LYS A 134 4.06 14.16 15.60
CA LYS A 134 2.94 14.58 16.43
C LYS A 134 2.05 13.36 16.75
N VAL A 135 1.72 13.19 18.02
CA VAL A 135 0.79 12.13 18.46
C VAL A 135 -0.61 12.48 17.97
N VAL A 136 -1.25 11.51 17.31
CA VAL A 136 -2.64 11.60 16.85
C VAL A 136 -3.49 10.73 17.77
N THR A 137 -4.47 11.33 18.43
CA THR A 137 -5.38 10.67 19.39
C THR A 137 -6.83 10.70 18.92
N ALA A 138 -7.07 10.92 17.62
CA ALA A 138 -8.41 10.98 17.02
C ALA A 138 -8.70 9.78 16.13
N GLY A 139 -9.96 9.52 15.83
CA GLY A 139 -10.41 8.47 14.93
C GLY A 139 -10.00 7.07 15.40
N PRO A 140 -9.42 6.20 14.52
CA PRO A 140 -9.05 4.82 14.86
C PRO A 140 -7.88 4.72 15.86
N TYR A 141 -7.27 5.84 16.26
CA TYR A 141 -6.15 5.91 17.22
C TYR A 141 -6.56 6.42 18.61
N ARG A 142 -7.84 6.47 18.90
CA ARG A 142 -8.42 6.88 20.19
C ARG A 142 -8.43 5.76 21.20
#